data_0b61c565b57c7ee015af47395c858720
#
_entry.id   0b61c565b57c7ee015af47395c858720
#
_cell.length_a   1.000
_cell.length_b   1.000
_cell.length_c   1.000
_cell.angle_alpha   90.00
_cell.angle_beta   90.00
_cell.angle_gamma   90.00
#
_symmetry.space_group_name_H-M   'P 1'
#
loop_
_entity.id
_entity.type
_entity.pdbx_description
1 polymer ?
#
loop_
_entity_poly.entity_id
_entity_poly.type
_entity_poly.pdbx_seq_one_letter_code
_entity_poly.pdbx_strand_id
1 'polypeptide(L)'
;MTPELSTCRKVAGIKQTMRALREHRAEKLYIARDADPAALGAVEAMAREQGLSIDRESAMAQLGRSAGIAVGAAVVAVLKE
;
A
#
# COMPACT_ATOMS: atom_id res chain seq x y z
N MET A 1 -3.18 12.03 7.68
CA MET A 1 -1.87 11.41 7.92
C MET A 1 -2.02 10.13 8.71
N THR A 2 -1.26 9.13 8.38
CA THR A 2 -1.34 7.83 9.01
C THR A 2 -0.07 7.57 9.83
N PRO A 3 -0.11 7.67 11.18
CA PRO A 3 1.09 7.50 12.00
C PRO A 3 1.80 6.17 11.76
N GLU A 4 1.05 5.14 11.49
CA GLU A 4 1.57 3.83 11.17
C GLU A 4 2.55 3.85 9.99
N LEU A 5 2.25 4.63 8.95
CA LEU A 5 3.11 4.71 7.77
C LEU A 5 4.41 5.46 8.01
N SER A 6 4.51 6.23 9.08
CA SER A 6 5.74 6.95 9.38
C SER A 6 6.67 6.17 10.30
N THR A 7 6.18 5.12 10.96
CA THR A 7 6.95 4.38 11.97
C THR A 7 7.18 2.91 11.64
N CYS A 8 6.39 2.33 10.73
CA CYS A 8 6.46 0.91 10.41
C CYS A 8 7.32 0.65 9.17
N ARG A 9 7.77 -0.59 9.03
CA ARG A 9 8.39 -1.04 7.79
C ARG A 9 7.33 -1.02 6.70
N LYS A 10 7.70 -0.50 5.54
CA LYS A 10 6.76 -0.35 4.43
C LYS A 10 7.48 -0.34 3.10
N VAL A 11 6.72 -0.66 2.05
CA VAL A 11 7.16 -0.49 0.68
C VAL A 11 6.08 0.26 -0.08
N ALA A 12 6.47 1.05 -1.06
CA ALA A 12 5.54 1.85 -1.86
C ALA A 12 5.67 1.45 -3.33
N GLY A 13 4.55 1.59 -4.05
CA GLY A 13 4.49 1.29 -5.46
C GLY A 13 3.98 -0.12 -5.75
N ILE A 14 3.47 -0.30 -6.98
CA ILE A 14 2.81 -1.55 -7.36
C ILE A 14 3.78 -2.74 -7.35
N LYS A 15 4.95 -2.56 -7.95
CA LYS A 15 5.94 -3.65 -8.04
C LYS A 15 6.39 -4.13 -6.67
N GLN A 16 6.73 -3.20 -5.79
CA GLN A 16 7.21 -3.53 -4.45
C GLN A 16 6.10 -4.18 -3.63
N THR A 17 4.89 -3.67 -3.75
CA THR A 17 3.74 -4.23 -3.03
C THR A 17 3.43 -5.65 -3.51
N MET A 18 3.45 -5.88 -4.83
CA MET A 18 3.22 -7.21 -5.39
C MET A 18 4.26 -8.21 -4.89
N ARG A 19 5.50 -7.78 -4.83
CA ARG A 19 6.57 -8.63 -4.32
C ARG A 19 6.34 -8.99 -2.85
N ALA A 20 5.99 -8.01 -2.03
CA ALA A 20 5.70 -8.25 -0.62
C ALA A 20 4.52 -9.21 -0.44
N LEU A 21 3.49 -9.06 -1.27
CA LEU A 21 2.33 -9.95 -1.22
C LEU A 21 2.71 -11.38 -1.61
N ARG A 22 3.50 -11.55 -2.68
CA ARG A 22 3.94 -12.88 -3.12
C ARG A 22 4.78 -13.57 -2.06
N GLU A 23 5.55 -12.82 -1.30
CA GLU A 23 6.40 -13.35 -0.24
C GLU A 23 5.68 -13.45 1.10
N HIS A 24 4.39 -13.14 1.12
CA HIS A 24 3.56 -13.13 2.34
C HIS A 24 4.13 -12.25 3.45
N ARG A 25 4.74 -11.14 3.06
CA ARG A 25 5.35 -10.20 4.00
C ARG A 25 4.48 -9.01 4.32
N ALA A 26 3.42 -8.80 3.55
CA ALA A 26 2.52 -7.67 3.77
C ALA A 26 1.54 -7.97 4.89
N GLU A 27 1.33 -6.99 5.76
CA GLU A 27 0.39 -7.07 6.86
C GLU A 27 -0.89 -6.29 6.55
N LYS A 28 -0.74 -5.13 5.90
CA LYS A 28 -1.85 -4.24 5.58
C LYS A 28 -1.50 -3.44 4.34
N LEU A 29 -2.52 -3.03 3.60
CA LEU A 29 -2.35 -2.22 2.41
C LEU A 29 -3.07 -0.89 2.55
N TYR A 30 -2.43 0.16 2.02
CA TYR A 30 -3.06 1.46 1.83
C TYR A 30 -3.11 1.71 0.33
N ILE A 31 -4.31 1.88 -0.20
CA ILE A 31 -4.51 2.15 -1.62
C ILE A 31 -5.09 3.55 -1.76
N ALA A 32 -4.47 4.36 -2.61
CA ALA A 32 -4.93 5.72 -2.82
C ALA A 32 -6.32 5.72 -3.46
N ARG A 33 -7.22 6.54 -2.94
CA ARG A 33 -8.60 6.61 -3.45
C ARG A 33 -8.68 7.17 -4.87
N ASP A 34 -7.66 7.93 -5.29
CA ASP A 34 -7.58 8.53 -6.62
C ASP A 34 -6.63 7.79 -7.57
N ALA A 35 -6.18 6.60 -7.18
CA ALA A 35 -5.34 5.78 -8.04
C ALA A 35 -6.20 5.04 -9.08
N ASP A 36 -5.59 4.67 -10.19
CA ASP A 36 -6.26 3.94 -11.26
C ASP A 36 -6.61 2.52 -10.80
N PRO A 37 -7.91 2.18 -10.72
CA PRO A 37 -8.30 0.83 -10.28
C PRO A 37 -7.78 -0.28 -11.20
N ALA A 38 -7.62 0.00 -12.49
CA ALA A 38 -7.13 -1.00 -13.42
C ALA A 38 -5.69 -1.39 -13.11
N ALA A 39 -4.87 -0.44 -12.67
CA ALA A 39 -3.48 -0.71 -12.32
C ALA A 39 -3.35 -1.49 -11.01
N LEU A 40 -4.35 -1.42 -10.15
CA LEU A 40 -4.31 -2.02 -8.82
C LEU A 40 -5.09 -3.32 -8.68
N GLY A 41 -5.72 -3.77 -9.76
CA GLY A 41 -6.58 -4.95 -9.71
C GLY A 41 -5.88 -6.19 -9.17
N ALA A 42 -4.67 -6.48 -9.66
CA ALA A 42 -3.91 -7.64 -9.22
C ALA A 42 -3.48 -7.53 -7.75
N VAL A 43 -3.09 -6.33 -7.33
CA VAL A 43 -2.70 -6.06 -5.95
C VAL A 43 -3.88 -6.31 -5.01
N GLU A 44 -5.04 -5.76 -5.35
CA GLU A 44 -6.25 -5.93 -4.55
C GLU A 44 -6.67 -7.40 -4.45
N ALA A 45 -6.64 -8.10 -5.58
CA ALA A 45 -7.05 -9.49 -5.62
C ALA A 45 -6.17 -10.34 -4.70
N MET A 46 -4.87 -10.14 -4.78
CA MET A 46 -3.92 -10.89 -3.95
C MET A 46 -4.07 -10.55 -2.47
N ALA A 47 -4.30 -9.27 -2.15
CA ALA A 47 -4.51 -8.85 -0.77
C ALA A 47 -5.76 -9.48 -0.19
N ARG A 48 -6.83 -9.56 -0.98
CA ARG A 48 -8.08 -10.19 -0.54
C ARG A 48 -7.90 -11.68 -0.31
N GLU A 49 -7.16 -12.35 -1.18
CA GLU A 49 -6.86 -13.77 -1.00
C GLU A 49 -6.13 -14.03 0.32
N GLN A 50 -5.29 -13.11 0.73
CA GLN A 50 -4.53 -13.25 1.98
C GLN A 50 -5.28 -12.71 3.19
N GLY A 51 -6.49 -12.19 3.00
CA GLY A 51 -7.31 -11.66 4.09
C GLY A 51 -6.79 -10.38 4.70
N LEU A 52 -6.05 -9.58 3.92
CA LEU A 52 -5.44 -8.35 4.44
C LEU A 52 -6.45 -7.20 4.46
N SER A 53 -6.25 -6.29 5.42
CA SER A 53 -7.02 -5.05 5.47
C SER A 53 -6.53 -4.09 4.41
N ILE A 54 -7.47 -3.40 3.75
CA ILE A 54 -7.15 -2.40 2.73
C ILE A 54 -7.77 -1.08 3.15
N ASP A 55 -6.93 -0.06 3.30
CA ASP A 55 -7.36 1.30 3.61
C ASP A 55 -7.38 2.13 2.33
N ARG A 56 -8.50 2.80 2.04
CA ARG A 56 -8.67 3.59 0.83
C ARG A 56 -9.02 5.05 1.10
N GLU A 57 -8.78 5.52 2.29
CA GLU A 57 -9.18 6.86 2.70
C GLU A 57 -8.26 7.98 2.21
N SER A 58 -7.00 7.67 1.96
CA SER A 58 -6.00 8.67 1.61
C SER A 58 -5.83 8.83 0.10
N ALA A 59 -5.56 10.06 -0.35
CA ALA A 59 -5.19 10.33 -1.73
C ALA A 59 -3.71 9.99 -1.95
N MET A 60 -3.30 9.89 -3.23
CA MET A 60 -1.91 9.56 -3.59
C MET A 60 -0.89 10.48 -2.92
N ALA A 61 -1.16 11.79 -2.92
CA ALA A 61 -0.26 12.76 -2.31
C ALA A 61 -0.12 12.53 -0.80
N GLN A 62 -1.22 12.18 -0.15
CA GLN A 62 -1.21 11.91 1.29
C GLN A 62 -0.45 10.64 1.63
N LEU A 63 -0.65 9.58 0.83
CA LEU A 63 0.07 8.33 1.02
C LEU A 63 1.56 8.51 0.81
N GLY A 64 1.96 9.23 -0.22
CA GLY A 64 3.37 9.52 -0.47
C GLY A 64 4.00 10.26 0.70
N ARG A 65 3.30 11.28 1.20
CA ARG A 65 3.77 12.06 2.32
C ARG A 65 3.89 11.24 3.60
N SER A 66 2.86 10.43 3.89
CA SER A 66 2.87 9.59 5.08
C SER A 66 3.95 8.52 5.04
N ALA A 67 4.27 8.04 3.85
CA ALA A 67 5.32 7.03 3.66
C ALA A 67 6.72 7.63 3.52
N GLY A 68 6.84 8.96 3.55
CA GLY A 68 8.13 9.65 3.43
C GLY A 68 8.66 9.71 2.02
N ILE A 69 7.78 9.68 1.02
CA ILE A 69 8.14 9.69 -0.40
C ILE A 69 7.90 11.10 -0.96
N ALA A 70 8.81 11.58 -1.81
CA ALA A 70 8.72 12.92 -2.38
C ALA A 70 7.56 13.07 -3.36
N VAL A 71 7.14 11.98 -4.01
CA VAL A 71 6.02 11.97 -4.96
C VAL A 71 4.88 11.12 -4.40
N GLY A 72 3.71 11.23 -5.00
CA GLY A 72 2.55 10.46 -4.56
C GLY A 72 2.73 8.96 -4.75
N ALA A 73 2.03 8.17 -3.95
CA ALA A 73 2.05 6.72 -4.02
C ALA A 73 0.65 6.18 -4.26
N ALA A 74 0.49 5.32 -5.25
CA ALA A 74 -0.80 4.69 -5.54
C ALA A 74 -1.13 3.62 -4.50
N VAL A 75 -0.12 2.93 -4.00
CA VAL A 75 -0.29 1.88 -2.99
C VAL A 75 0.94 1.82 -2.10
N VAL A 76 0.71 1.55 -0.83
CA VAL A 76 1.77 1.34 0.16
C VAL A 76 1.41 0.08 0.93
N ALA A 77 2.37 -0.81 1.11
CA ALA A 77 2.19 -2.00 1.92
C ALA A 77 2.97 -1.88 3.22
N VAL A 78 2.29 -2.14 4.32
CA VAL A 78 2.94 -2.25 5.63
C VAL A 78 3.41 -3.69 5.78
N LEU A 79 4.67 -3.87 6.11
CA LEU A 79 5.27 -5.19 6.20
C LEU A 79 5.17 -5.77 7.60
N LYS A 80 5.10 -7.08 7.67
CA LYS A 80 5.16 -7.80 8.95
C LYS A 80 6.53 -7.59 9.57
N GLU A 81 6.55 -7.51 10.87
CA GLU A 81 7.79 -7.40 11.63
C GLU A 81 8.43 -8.76 11.90
#